data_d43045a868b1c7bf354bbfb4f187281b
#
_entry.id   d43045a868b1c7bf354bbfb4f187281b
#
_cell.length_a   1.000
_cell.length_b   1.000
_cell.length_c   1.000
_cell.angle_alpha   90.00
_cell.angle_beta   90.00
_cell.angle_gamma   90.00
#
_symmetry.space_group_name_H-M   'P 1'
#
loop_
_entity.id
_entity.type
_entity.pdbx_description
1 polymer ?
#
loop_
_entity_poly.entity_id
_entity_poly.type
_entity_poly.pdbx_seq_one_letter_code
_entity_poly.pdbx_strand_id
1 'polypeptide(L)'
;MNTKLNFPVQVTDTNEFIYQPPTAAINAKRILVKPNLGYPVAPPVTVSMKVLSAVLQGLRSCNPHAEILIVEGVCSPVSLAEIASRNGLYALLDAGMQLLDADELALKEYPNLSPQPVRFKTMLAPAILEEVDCRISVGAFKRTYINDKPLISASLKNLYGLFPRSRYKARSPKSRGQLHRPSVPLILQDVYFTIGHLFNGAVVDGNLKFVSADWKPDKGKSIELGKVFAGEDMLTVDRVACEIGGETIADYLDAIESLRG
;
A
#
# COMPACT_ATOMS: atom_id res chain seq x y z
N MET A 1 -16.85 -16.32 -21.98
CA MET A 1 -17.04 -16.71 -20.57
C MET A 1 -15.88 -16.17 -19.78
N ASN A 2 -16.06 -15.01 -19.12
CA ASN A 2 -15.02 -14.44 -18.24
C ASN A 2 -15.00 -15.26 -16.96
N THR A 3 -14.07 -16.16 -16.83
CA THR A 3 -13.71 -16.75 -15.54
C THR A 3 -13.09 -15.64 -14.69
N LYS A 4 -13.88 -14.96 -13.85
CA LYS A 4 -13.35 -14.12 -12.78
C LYS A 4 -12.40 -15.01 -11.99
N LEU A 5 -11.11 -14.73 -12.04
CA LEU A 5 -10.13 -15.33 -11.14
C LEU A 5 -10.55 -14.96 -9.72
N ASN A 6 -11.10 -15.91 -9.00
CA ASN A 6 -11.58 -15.69 -7.64
C ASN A 6 -10.41 -15.94 -6.70
N PHE A 7 -9.60 -14.90 -6.47
CA PHE A 7 -8.52 -14.96 -5.47
C PHE A 7 -9.13 -14.91 -4.08
N PRO A 8 -8.90 -15.92 -3.22
CA PRO A 8 -9.44 -15.90 -1.87
C PRO A 8 -8.87 -14.72 -1.08
N VAL A 9 -9.73 -13.99 -0.38
CA VAL A 9 -9.34 -12.97 0.58
C VAL A 9 -9.57 -13.49 1.98
N GLN A 10 -8.52 -13.52 2.79
CA GLN A 10 -8.61 -13.77 4.21
C GLN A 10 -9.22 -12.53 4.87
N VAL A 11 -10.34 -12.70 5.56
CA VAL A 11 -10.99 -11.69 6.40
C VAL A 11 -11.00 -12.23 7.82
N THR A 12 -10.23 -11.59 8.70
CA THR A 12 -9.99 -12.11 10.06
C THR A 12 -10.16 -11.00 11.08
N ASP A 13 -10.62 -11.35 12.27
CA ASP A 13 -10.59 -10.43 13.40
C ASP A 13 -9.14 -10.02 13.71
N THR A 14 -8.91 -8.75 13.97
CA THR A 14 -7.55 -8.22 14.17
C THR A 14 -6.80 -8.92 15.31
N ASN A 15 -7.54 -9.41 16.31
CA ASN A 15 -6.94 -10.12 17.43
C ASN A 15 -6.49 -11.55 17.09
N GLU A 16 -7.08 -12.13 16.05
CA GLU A 16 -6.83 -13.50 15.59
C GLU A 16 -6.01 -13.53 14.28
N PHE A 17 -5.61 -12.36 13.78
CA PHE A 17 -4.94 -12.27 12.51
C PHE A 17 -3.56 -12.92 12.53
N ILE A 18 -3.42 -13.99 11.76
CA ILE A 18 -2.16 -14.65 11.43
C ILE A 18 -1.97 -14.50 9.93
N TYR A 19 -0.91 -13.81 9.53
CA TYR A 19 -0.64 -13.59 8.11
C TYR A 19 -0.17 -14.86 7.43
N GLN A 20 -0.82 -15.18 6.32
CA GLN A 20 -0.41 -16.25 5.40
C GLN A 20 0.25 -15.62 4.17
N PRO A 21 1.59 -15.71 4.04
CA PRO A 21 2.30 -15.13 2.92
C PRO A 21 1.92 -15.79 1.59
N PRO A 22 2.00 -15.03 0.47
CA PRO A 22 1.82 -15.59 -0.86
C PRO A 22 2.89 -16.62 -1.18
N THR A 23 2.58 -17.51 -2.12
CA THR A 23 3.51 -18.57 -2.57
C THR A 23 4.87 -18.01 -2.99
N ALA A 24 4.90 -16.82 -3.58
CA ALA A 24 6.14 -16.15 -3.98
C ALA A 24 7.10 -15.87 -2.81
N ALA A 25 6.61 -15.82 -1.56
CA ALA A 25 7.45 -15.56 -0.38
C ALA A 25 8.23 -16.81 0.08
N ILE A 26 7.76 -18.02 -0.24
CA ILE A 26 8.29 -19.29 0.32
C ILE A 26 9.79 -19.46 0.04
N ASN A 27 10.21 -19.21 -1.21
CA ASN A 27 11.59 -19.37 -1.65
C ASN A 27 12.25 -18.05 -2.04
N ALA A 28 11.66 -16.93 -1.68
CA ALA A 28 12.20 -15.61 -1.95
C ALA A 28 13.55 -15.40 -1.24
N LYS A 29 14.55 -14.89 -1.94
CA LYS A 29 15.79 -14.41 -1.32
C LYS A 29 15.58 -13.05 -0.69
N ARG A 30 14.79 -12.20 -1.37
CA ARG A 30 14.49 -10.83 -0.97
C ARG A 30 12.98 -10.56 -1.05
N ILE A 31 12.42 -10.02 0.03
CA ILE A 31 11.00 -9.68 0.13
C ILE A 31 10.88 -8.18 0.43
N LEU A 32 10.10 -7.46 -0.36
CA LEU A 32 9.76 -6.07 -0.11
C LEU A 32 8.41 -5.97 0.60
N VAL A 33 8.38 -5.30 1.73
CA VAL A 33 7.15 -4.93 2.44
C VAL A 33 6.98 -3.41 2.35
N LYS A 34 5.85 -2.96 1.81
CA LYS A 34 5.48 -1.54 1.71
C LYS A 34 4.40 -1.22 2.75
N PRO A 35 4.75 -0.82 3.98
CA PRO A 35 3.77 -0.39 4.96
C PRO A 35 3.22 1.00 4.64
N ASN A 36 2.09 1.37 5.22
CA ASN A 36 1.59 2.74 5.21
C ASN A 36 2.11 3.49 6.44
N LEU A 37 3.27 4.15 6.30
CA LEU A 37 3.92 4.94 7.36
C LEU A 37 4.29 6.36 6.88
N GLY A 38 3.62 6.86 5.86
CA GLY A 38 3.97 8.12 5.19
C GLY A 38 3.77 9.39 6.03
N TYR A 39 3.16 9.28 7.21
CA TYR A 39 2.89 10.42 8.11
C TYR A 39 3.29 10.11 9.56
N PRO A 40 3.71 11.13 10.35
CA PRO A 40 4.00 10.98 11.77
C PRO A 40 2.71 11.00 12.63
N VAL A 41 1.71 10.24 12.23
CA VAL A 41 0.39 10.16 12.87
C VAL A 41 0.06 8.71 13.16
N ALA A 42 -0.50 8.48 14.34
CA ALA A 42 -0.86 7.14 14.79
C ALA A 42 -1.97 6.49 13.93
N PRO A 43 -2.17 5.17 14.03
CA PRO A 43 -3.34 4.51 13.44
C PRO A 43 -4.65 5.18 13.87
N PRO A 44 -5.64 5.22 12.97
CA PRO A 44 -5.76 4.55 11.67
C PRO A 44 -5.26 5.36 10.47
N VAL A 45 -4.56 6.47 10.68
CA VAL A 45 -3.97 7.23 9.55
C VAL A 45 -2.82 6.45 8.91
N THR A 46 -2.06 5.75 9.73
CA THR A 46 -1.01 4.81 9.33
C THR A 46 -1.40 3.38 9.73
N VAL A 47 -0.70 2.39 9.22
CA VAL A 47 -0.88 0.99 9.61
C VAL A 47 -0.49 0.79 11.08
N SER A 48 -1.20 -0.07 11.80
CA SER A 48 -0.87 -0.42 13.17
C SER A 48 0.37 -1.33 13.23
N MET A 49 1.18 -1.15 14.26
CA MET A 49 2.33 -2.04 14.50
C MET A 49 1.89 -3.47 14.79
N LYS A 50 0.68 -3.67 15.31
CA LYS A 50 0.10 -5.00 15.51
C LYS A 50 -0.05 -5.76 14.19
N VAL A 51 -0.69 -5.15 13.18
CA VAL A 51 -0.87 -5.78 11.87
C VAL A 51 0.46 -5.92 11.14
N LEU A 52 1.31 -4.89 11.18
CA LEU A 52 2.63 -4.97 10.55
C LEU A 52 3.50 -6.06 11.20
N SER A 53 3.49 -6.19 12.52
CA SER A 53 4.18 -7.27 13.24
C SER A 53 3.71 -8.65 12.78
N ALA A 54 2.39 -8.85 12.68
CA ALA A 54 1.83 -10.13 12.22
C ALA A 54 2.29 -10.46 10.78
N VAL A 55 2.35 -9.44 9.90
CA VAL A 55 2.87 -9.63 8.53
C VAL A 55 4.34 -10.04 8.55
N LEU A 56 5.20 -9.32 9.29
CA LEU A 56 6.63 -9.62 9.37
C LEU A 56 6.89 -11.00 9.99
N GLN A 57 6.16 -11.35 11.04
CA GLN A 57 6.23 -12.67 11.68
C GLN A 57 5.78 -13.79 10.73
N GLY A 58 4.69 -13.61 9.99
CA GLY A 58 4.22 -14.57 9.00
C GLY A 58 5.25 -14.80 7.90
N LEU A 59 5.85 -13.73 7.37
CA LEU A 59 6.93 -13.81 6.38
C LEU A 59 8.15 -14.56 6.95
N ARG A 60 8.56 -14.23 8.17
CA ARG A 60 9.73 -14.86 8.83
C ARG A 60 9.47 -16.33 9.15
N SER A 61 8.26 -16.70 9.55
CA SER A 61 7.86 -18.08 9.80
C SER A 61 7.81 -18.90 8.52
N CYS A 62 7.36 -18.31 7.42
CA CYS A 62 7.32 -18.95 6.11
C CYS A 62 8.71 -19.08 5.49
N ASN A 63 9.55 -18.06 5.66
CA ASN A 63 10.91 -18.01 5.09
C ASN A 63 11.89 -17.38 6.08
N PRO A 64 12.56 -18.21 6.93
CA PRO A 64 13.45 -17.73 7.98
C PRO A 64 14.70 -16.99 7.47
N HIS A 65 15.09 -17.21 6.21
CA HIS A 65 16.35 -16.74 5.65
C HIS A 65 16.21 -15.55 4.69
N ALA A 66 14.99 -15.17 4.32
CA ALA A 66 14.79 -14.06 3.42
C ALA A 66 15.31 -12.73 3.99
N GLU A 67 15.96 -11.92 3.16
CA GLU A 67 16.15 -10.50 3.46
C GLU A 67 14.79 -9.80 3.30
N ILE A 68 14.31 -9.10 4.33
CA ILE A 68 13.04 -8.37 4.30
C ILE A 68 13.32 -6.87 4.30
N LEU A 69 12.92 -6.21 3.21
CA LEU A 69 13.13 -4.79 2.98
C LEU A 69 11.82 -4.04 3.23
N ILE A 70 11.76 -3.25 4.29
CA ILE A 70 10.62 -2.40 4.62
C ILE A 70 10.84 -1.07 3.90
N VAL A 71 10.06 -0.79 2.85
CA VAL A 71 10.26 0.39 1.99
C VAL A 71 9.09 1.34 2.11
N GLU A 72 9.36 2.59 2.52
CA GLU A 72 8.34 3.64 2.59
C GLU A 72 8.93 4.98 2.12
N GLY A 73 8.09 5.84 1.56
CA GLY A 73 8.42 7.23 1.25
C GLY A 73 7.44 8.20 1.89
N VAL A 74 7.94 9.01 2.81
CA VAL A 74 7.12 9.90 3.64
C VAL A 74 6.51 11.05 2.85
N CYS A 75 5.38 11.58 3.34
CA CYS A 75 4.69 12.76 2.83
C CYS A 75 4.68 13.90 3.87
N SER A 76 5.70 13.98 4.71
CA SER A 76 5.82 14.94 5.80
C SER A 76 7.23 15.52 5.86
N PRO A 77 7.46 16.61 6.66
CA PRO A 77 8.80 17.09 6.94
C PRO A 77 9.62 16.19 7.87
N VAL A 78 8.95 15.26 8.56
CA VAL A 78 9.57 14.31 9.49
C VAL A 78 10.20 13.18 8.68
N SER A 79 11.40 12.74 9.04
CA SER A 79 12.09 11.64 8.35
C SER A 79 11.42 10.30 8.61
N LEU A 80 11.64 9.35 7.70
CA LEU A 80 11.15 7.97 7.88
C LEU A 80 11.71 7.34 9.16
N ALA A 81 12.98 7.56 9.45
CA ALA A 81 13.64 7.03 10.65
C ALA A 81 12.98 7.54 11.94
N GLU A 82 12.62 8.83 11.98
CA GLU A 82 11.93 9.40 13.13
C GLU A 82 10.51 8.87 13.28
N ILE A 83 9.76 8.71 12.17
CA ILE A 83 8.43 8.10 12.18
C ILE A 83 8.52 6.66 12.69
N ALA A 84 9.46 5.88 12.18
CA ALA A 84 9.70 4.50 12.58
C ALA A 84 10.04 4.37 14.08
N SER A 85 10.87 5.28 14.58
CA SER A 85 11.22 5.33 16.02
C SER A 85 10.00 5.64 16.89
N ARG A 86 9.22 6.65 16.53
CA ARG A 86 8.01 7.05 17.26
C ARG A 86 6.94 5.95 17.30
N ASN A 87 6.81 5.19 16.21
CA ASN A 87 5.81 4.13 16.10
C ASN A 87 6.29 2.79 16.68
N GLY A 88 7.56 2.68 17.07
CA GLY A 88 8.12 1.44 17.60
C GLY A 88 8.47 0.40 16.54
N LEU A 89 8.60 0.80 15.26
CA LEU A 89 8.91 -0.14 14.16
C LEU A 89 10.23 -0.86 14.38
N TYR A 90 11.25 -0.18 14.88
CA TYR A 90 12.56 -0.80 15.09
C TYR A 90 12.54 -1.98 16.06
N ALA A 91 11.59 -2.05 16.98
CA ALA A 91 11.42 -3.19 17.88
C ALA A 91 10.87 -4.44 17.17
N LEU A 92 10.36 -4.31 15.95
CA LEU A 92 9.84 -5.41 15.14
C LEU A 92 10.89 -5.99 14.20
N LEU A 93 12.04 -5.31 13.99
CA LEU A 93 13.04 -5.68 13.02
C LEU A 93 14.04 -6.65 13.61
N ASP A 94 14.33 -7.74 12.89
CA ASP A 94 15.44 -8.64 13.15
C ASP A 94 16.68 -8.29 12.28
N ALA A 95 17.77 -9.03 12.45
CA ALA A 95 19.02 -8.79 11.72
C ALA A 95 18.92 -8.96 10.19
N GLY A 96 17.87 -9.64 9.70
CA GLY A 96 17.60 -9.82 8.26
C GLY A 96 16.56 -8.82 7.71
N MET A 97 16.21 -7.79 8.49
CA MET A 97 15.23 -6.79 8.11
C MET A 97 15.86 -5.39 8.04
N GLN A 98 15.52 -4.62 7.01
CA GLN A 98 16.04 -3.26 6.82
C GLN A 98 14.89 -2.29 6.50
N LEU A 99 14.94 -1.10 7.09
CA LEU A 99 14.07 0.02 6.74
C LEU A 99 14.76 0.92 5.73
N LEU A 100 14.11 1.17 4.60
CA LEU A 100 14.65 1.95 3.48
C LEU A 100 13.69 3.10 3.12
N ASP A 101 14.23 4.31 2.97
CA ASP A 101 13.46 5.46 2.45
C ASP A 101 13.39 5.37 0.91
N ALA A 102 12.19 5.26 0.36
CA ALA A 102 11.96 5.16 -1.07
C ALA A 102 12.50 6.38 -1.86
N ASP A 103 12.58 7.55 -1.23
CA ASP A 103 13.11 8.76 -1.86
C ASP A 103 14.65 8.76 -2.00
N GLU A 104 15.35 7.85 -1.30
CA GLU A 104 16.82 7.70 -1.31
C GLU A 104 17.29 6.55 -2.22
N LEU A 105 16.37 5.72 -2.71
CA LEU A 105 16.70 4.56 -3.53
C LEU A 105 17.01 4.96 -4.98
N ALA A 106 17.84 4.15 -5.64
CA ALA A 106 18.05 4.23 -7.09
C ALA A 106 16.71 4.07 -7.82
N LEU A 107 16.51 4.88 -8.86
CA LEU A 107 15.26 4.92 -9.61
C LEU A 107 15.41 4.20 -10.95
N LYS A 108 14.33 3.56 -11.36
CA LYS A 108 14.14 2.99 -12.68
C LYS A 108 12.85 3.51 -13.30
N GLU A 109 12.80 3.60 -14.61
CA GLU A 109 11.61 3.90 -15.38
C GLU A 109 10.84 2.61 -15.66
N TYR A 110 9.57 2.58 -15.26
CA TYR A 110 8.66 1.45 -15.45
C TYR A 110 7.63 1.80 -16.53
N PRO A 111 7.43 0.94 -17.55
CA PRO A 111 6.38 1.15 -18.54
C PRO A 111 5.00 0.98 -17.91
N ASN A 112 4.05 1.79 -18.33
CA ASN A 112 2.65 1.60 -18.02
C ASN A 112 2.06 0.58 -19.00
N LEU A 113 1.71 -0.60 -18.51
CA LEU A 113 1.19 -1.71 -19.31
C LEU A 113 -0.32 -1.58 -19.61
N SER A 114 -0.96 -0.47 -19.19
CA SER A 114 -2.35 -0.23 -19.54
C SER A 114 -2.52 -0.10 -21.05
N PRO A 115 -3.56 -0.72 -21.65
CA PRO A 115 -3.90 -0.45 -23.05
C PRO A 115 -4.34 1.01 -23.27
N GLN A 116 -4.71 1.72 -22.20
CA GLN A 116 -5.14 3.12 -22.21
C GLN A 116 -4.54 3.89 -21.03
N PRO A 117 -3.25 4.25 -21.08
CA PRO A 117 -2.63 5.10 -20.05
C PRO A 117 -3.38 6.42 -19.89
N VAL A 118 -3.68 6.80 -18.65
CA VAL A 118 -4.43 8.04 -18.38
C VAL A 118 -3.53 9.28 -18.54
N ARG A 119 -2.36 9.25 -17.94
CA ARG A 119 -1.42 10.39 -17.94
C ARG A 119 0.02 9.97 -18.16
N PHE A 120 0.44 8.90 -17.53
CA PHE A 120 1.84 8.47 -17.52
C PHE A 120 2.01 7.23 -18.40
N LYS A 121 2.75 7.36 -19.49
CA LYS A 121 3.16 6.21 -20.32
C LYS A 121 4.28 5.41 -19.65
N THR A 122 5.06 6.07 -18.80
CA THR A 122 6.10 5.49 -17.96
C THR A 122 6.12 6.22 -16.62
N MET A 123 6.55 5.59 -15.56
CA MET A 123 6.72 6.20 -14.25
C MET A 123 8.04 5.79 -13.61
N LEU A 124 8.69 6.74 -12.92
CA LEU A 124 9.89 6.48 -12.14
C LEU A 124 9.52 5.96 -10.76
N ALA A 125 10.08 4.81 -10.37
CA ALA A 125 9.93 4.21 -9.06
C ALA A 125 11.26 3.55 -8.65
N PRO A 126 11.43 3.09 -7.38
CA PRO A 126 12.66 2.44 -6.95
C PRO A 126 13.00 1.22 -7.79
N ALA A 127 14.25 1.13 -8.26
CA ALA A 127 14.75 0.01 -9.06
C ALA A 127 14.63 -1.34 -8.30
N ILE A 128 14.73 -1.29 -6.98
CA ILE A 128 14.62 -2.45 -6.10
C ILE A 128 13.31 -3.24 -6.27
N LEU A 129 12.27 -2.63 -6.86
CA LEU A 129 11.01 -3.35 -7.15
C LEU A 129 11.21 -4.53 -8.11
N GLU A 130 12.21 -4.51 -8.98
CA GLU A 130 12.54 -5.66 -9.86
C GLU A 130 13.65 -6.55 -9.28
N GLU A 131 14.32 -6.10 -8.23
CA GLU A 131 15.43 -6.82 -7.61
C GLU A 131 14.97 -7.76 -6.48
N VAL A 132 13.70 -7.71 -6.11
CA VAL A 132 13.09 -8.55 -5.06
C VAL A 132 12.19 -9.61 -5.69
N ASP A 133 12.08 -10.76 -5.01
CA ASP A 133 11.31 -11.90 -5.50
C ASP A 133 9.83 -11.80 -5.10
N CYS A 134 9.54 -11.14 -3.98
CA CYS A 134 8.17 -10.98 -3.45
C CYS A 134 7.93 -9.56 -2.96
N ARG A 135 6.71 -9.03 -3.17
CA ARG A 135 6.32 -7.66 -2.81
C ARG A 135 4.96 -7.69 -2.14
N ILE A 136 4.87 -7.07 -0.95
CA ILE A 136 3.66 -7.02 -0.13
C ILE A 136 3.32 -5.57 0.18
N SER A 137 2.09 -5.16 -0.14
CA SER A 137 1.56 -3.85 0.29
C SER A 137 0.76 -4.00 1.59
N VAL A 138 1.09 -3.22 2.61
CA VAL A 138 0.39 -3.23 3.91
C VAL A 138 -0.21 -1.85 4.16
N GLY A 139 -1.46 -1.68 3.74
CA GLY A 139 -2.18 -0.40 3.77
C GLY A 139 -3.03 -0.22 5.02
N ALA A 140 -3.32 1.04 5.38
CA ALA A 140 -4.34 1.39 6.35
C ALA A 140 -5.65 1.73 5.61
N PHE A 141 -6.79 1.27 6.13
CA PHE A 141 -8.09 1.50 5.50
C PHE A 141 -8.61 2.90 5.81
N LYS A 142 -8.83 3.70 4.76
CA LYS A 142 -9.26 5.10 4.92
C LYS A 142 -10.31 5.49 3.89
N ARG A 143 -11.28 6.29 4.34
CA ARG A 143 -12.15 7.09 3.48
C ARG A 143 -11.94 8.57 3.76
N THR A 144 -11.54 9.30 2.74
CA THR A 144 -11.39 10.75 2.75
C THR A 144 -12.23 11.37 1.64
N TYR A 145 -12.30 12.69 1.56
CA TYR A 145 -12.98 13.39 0.46
C TYR A 145 -11.99 14.29 -0.27
N ILE A 146 -12.06 14.26 -1.60
CA ILE A 146 -11.33 15.18 -2.47
C ILE A 146 -12.35 15.74 -3.46
N ASN A 147 -12.52 17.07 -3.48
CA ASN A 147 -13.52 17.75 -4.33
C ASN A 147 -14.91 17.13 -4.17
N ASP A 148 -15.37 16.97 -2.93
CA ASP A 148 -16.67 16.41 -2.52
C ASP A 148 -16.95 14.98 -3.00
N LYS A 149 -15.92 14.28 -3.48
CA LYS A 149 -16.00 12.85 -3.85
C LYS A 149 -15.26 11.98 -2.84
N PRO A 150 -15.86 10.85 -2.44
CA PRO A 150 -15.18 9.91 -1.55
C PRO A 150 -13.95 9.32 -2.25
N LEU A 151 -12.86 9.23 -1.51
CA LEU A 151 -11.64 8.57 -1.93
C LEU A 151 -11.31 7.46 -0.93
N ILE A 152 -11.32 6.24 -1.41
CA ILE A 152 -10.85 5.10 -0.64
C ILE A 152 -9.32 5.00 -0.79
N SER A 153 -8.67 4.79 0.34
CA SER A 153 -7.25 4.47 0.41
C SER A 153 -7.10 3.14 1.13
N ALA A 154 -6.49 2.18 0.44
CA ALA A 154 -6.21 0.85 0.92
C ALA A 154 -4.85 0.38 0.35
N SER A 155 -4.71 -0.86 -0.11
CA SER A 155 -3.42 -1.41 -0.52
C SER A 155 -2.85 -0.78 -1.79
N LEU A 156 -3.68 -0.51 -2.81
CA LEU A 156 -3.19 0.09 -4.06
C LEU A 156 -2.73 1.54 -3.87
N LYS A 157 -3.54 2.37 -3.20
CA LYS A 157 -3.15 3.76 -2.97
C LYS A 157 -1.92 3.90 -2.06
N ASN A 158 -1.65 2.90 -1.23
CA ASN A 158 -0.44 2.83 -0.43
C ASN A 158 0.85 2.92 -1.29
N LEU A 159 0.81 2.44 -2.53
CA LEU A 159 1.96 2.45 -3.45
C LEU A 159 2.43 3.86 -3.83
N TYR A 160 1.63 4.91 -3.59
CA TYR A 160 2.05 6.29 -3.81
C TYR A 160 3.36 6.63 -3.07
N GLY A 161 3.61 6.03 -1.91
CA GLY A 161 4.85 6.20 -1.16
C GLY A 161 6.11 5.76 -1.89
N LEU A 162 6.00 4.89 -2.91
CA LEU A 162 7.14 4.43 -3.70
C LEU A 162 7.56 5.41 -4.80
N PHE A 163 6.70 6.36 -5.17
CA PHE A 163 7.05 7.34 -6.20
C PHE A 163 7.86 8.50 -5.60
N PRO A 164 9.04 8.83 -6.13
CA PRO A 164 9.94 9.81 -5.53
C PRO A 164 9.35 11.22 -5.56
N ARG A 165 9.38 11.89 -4.39
CA ARG A 165 8.91 13.29 -4.26
C ARG A 165 9.65 14.24 -5.21
N SER A 166 10.92 14.01 -5.47
CA SER A 166 11.72 14.83 -6.37
C SER A 166 11.14 14.92 -7.78
N ARG A 167 10.44 13.86 -8.24
CA ARG A 167 9.87 13.76 -9.58
C ARG A 167 8.37 14.08 -9.63
N TYR A 168 7.63 13.76 -8.55
CA TYR A 168 6.16 13.87 -8.54
C TYR A 168 5.62 14.99 -7.65
N LYS A 169 6.49 15.89 -7.17
CA LYS A 169 6.07 17.09 -6.41
C LYS A 169 5.19 18.01 -7.26
N ALA A 170 4.30 18.73 -6.59
CA ALA A 170 3.61 19.91 -7.15
C ALA A 170 4.22 21.17 -6.52
N ARG A 171 3.38 22.02 -5.89
CA ARG A 171 3.86 23.24 -5.24
C ARG A 171 4.73 22.95 -4.01
N SER A 172 4.33 21.97 -3.19
CA SER A 172 5.12 21.57 -2.03
C SER A 172 6.18 20.54 -2.42
N PRO A 173 7.46 20.76 -2.08
CA PRO A 173 8.54 19.81 -2.35
C PRO A 173 8.39 18.50 -1.56
N LYS A 174 7.56 18.51 -0.50
CA LYS A 174 7.30 17.37 0.39
C LYS A 174 6.06 16.55 -0.02
N SER A 175 5.41 16.89 -1.14
CA SER A 175 4.22 16.22 -1.64
C SER A 175 4.51 15.42 -2.91
N ARG A 176 3.57 14.53 -3.25
CA ARG A 176 3.47 13.85 -4.54
C ARG A 176 2.27 14.37 -5.34
N GLY A 177 2.10 15.71 -5.35
CA GLY A 177 0.90 16.36 -5.89
C GLY A 177 0.66 16.13 -7.39
N GLN A 178 1.68 15.71 -8.16
CA GLN A 178 1.49 15.30 -9.55
C GLN A 178 0.65 14.03 -9.67
N LEU A 179 0.71 13.14 -8.67
CA LEU A 179 -0.11 11.91 -8.63
C LEU A 179 -1.58 12.18 -8.25
N HIS A 180 -1.95 13.43 -8.03
CA HIS A 180 -3.35 13.83 -7.76
C HIS A 180 -4.01 14.46 -9.00
N ARG A 181 -3.36 14.48 -10.15
CA ARG A 181 -3.84 15.14 -11.37
C ARG A 181 -3.88 14.18 -12.56
N PRO A 182 -5.01 14.10 -13.29
CA PRO A 182 -6.21 14.92 -13.17
C PRO A 182 -7.04 14.60 -11.92
N SER A 183 -7.04 13.34 -11.45
CA SER A 183 -7.64 12.91 -10.18
C SER A 183 -6.92 11.67 -9.62
N VAL A 184 -7.06 11.42 -8.32
CA VAL A 184 -6.42 10.24 -7.69
C VAL A 184 -6.95 8.92 -8.26
N PRO A 185 -8.27 8.69 -8.41
CA PRO A 185 -8.79 7.44 -8.99
C PRO A 185 -8.25 7.14 -10.39
N LEU A 186 -8.09 8.16 -11.22
CA LEU A 186 -7.53 8.01 -12.56
C LEU A 186 -6.03 7.66 -12.52
N ILE A 187 -5.25 8.33 -11.67
CA ILE A 187 -3.81 8.02 -11.55
C ILE A 187 -3.56 6.66 -10.89
N LEU A 188 -4.47 6.16 -10.06
CA LEU A 188 -4.35 4.80 -9.53
C LEU A 188 -4.39 3.72 -10.61
N GLN A 189 -5.04 3.98 -11.74
CA GLN A 189 -4.97 3.11 -12.92
C GLN A 189 -3.53 3.07 -13.47
N ASP A 190 -2.91 4.23 -13.69
CA ASP A 190 -1.52 4.29 -14.14
C ASP A 190 -0.57 3.61 -13.13
N VAL A 191 -0.77 3.84 -11.84
CA VAL A 191 0.03 3.22 -10.77
C VAL A 191 -0.09 1.70 -10.78
N TYR A 192 -1.31 1.17 -10.94
CA TYR A 192 -1.51 -0.27 -11.00
C TYR A 192 -0.78 -0.89 -12.17
N PHE A 193 -0.98 -0.38 -13.37
CA PHE A 193 -0.37 -0.90 -14.59
C PHE A 193 1.13 -0.59 -14.72
N THR A 194 1.67 0.29 -13.88
CA THR A 194 3.11 0.57 -13.82
C THR A 194 3.84 -0.33 -12.83
N ILE A 195 3.40 -0.36 -11.57
CA ILE A 195 4.07 -1.13 -10.52
C ILE A 195 3.12 -1.99 -9.67
N GLY A 196 1.82 -1.69 -9.64
CA GLY A 196 0.86 -2.43 -8.81
C GLY A 196 0.76 -3.91 -9.17
N HIS A 197 0.81 -4.22 -10.47
CA HIS A 197 0.78 -5.59 -11.00
C HIS A 197 2.01 -6.44 -10.59
N LEU A 198 3.08 -5.81 -10.10
CA LEU A 198 4.28 -6.51 -9.60
C LEU A 198 4.10 -7.07 -8.18
N PHE A 199 3.08 -6.61 -7.46
CA PHE A 199 2.85 -7.02 -6.08
C PHE A 199 2.20 -8.40 -6.00
N ASN A 200 2.75 -9.23 -5.12
CA ASN A 200 2.35 -10.61 -4.91
C ASN A 200 1.35 -10.78 -3.77
N GLY A 201 1.16 -9.72 -2.96
CA GLY A 201 0.22 -9.74 -1.86
C GLY A 201 -0.14 -8.36 -1.36
N ALA A 202 -1.30 -8.28 -0.73
CA ALA A 202 -1.83 -7.08 -0.12
C ALA A 202 -2.45 -7.40 1.24
N VAL A 203 -2.26 -6.48 2.18
CA VAL A 203 -2.90 -6.48 3.50
C VAL A 203 -3.51 -5.10 3.73
N VAL A 204 -4.74 -5.06 4.18
CA VAL A 204 -5.43 -3.83 4.59
C VAL A 204 -5.77 -3.92 6.06
N ASP A 205 -5.16 -3.04 6.85
CA ASP A 205 -5.47 -2.85 8.26
C ASP A 205 -6.78 -2.08 8.39
N GLY A 206 -7.85 -2.82 8.67
CA GLY A 206 -9.18 -2.33 8.97
C GLY A 206 -9.55 -2.49 10.45
N ASN A 207 -8.59 -2.66 11.35
CA ASN A 207 -8.89 -2.65 12.79
C ASN A 207 -9.65 -1.37 13.15
N LEU A 208 -9.12 -0.24 12.74
CA LEU A 208 -9.77 1.06 12.78
C LEU A 208 -9.78 1.64 11.36
N LYS A 209 -10.94 2.02 10.86
CA LYS A 209 -11.07 2.75 9.61
C LYS A 209 -10.97 4.25 9.87
N PHE A 210 -10.08 4.95 9.17
CA PHE A 210 -10.02 6.41 9.20
C PHE A 210 -11.07 7.01 8.28
N VAL A 211 -11.87 7.94 8.80
CA VAL A 211 -12.90 8.67 8.05
C VAL A 211 -12.72 10.16 8.25
N SER A 212 -12.54 10.90 7.15
CA SER A 212 -12.42 12.35 7.17
C SER A 212 -13.37 12.98 6.14
N ALA A 213 -13.87 14.17 6.44
CA ALA A 213 -14.63 15.00 5.51
C ALA A 213 -13.72 15.77 4.54
N ASP A 214 -12.42 15.76 4.78
CA ASP A 214 -11.41 16.36 3.91
C ASP A 214 -10.22 15.39 3.70
N TRP A 215 -9.15 15.87 3.06
CA TRP A 215 -7.97 15.07 2.76
C TRP A 215 -6.91 15.07 3.87
N LYS A 216 -7.09 15.88 4.93
CA LYS A 216 -6.05 16.09 5.96
C LYS A 216 -5.95 14.89 6.89
N PRO A 217 -4.73 14.38 7.14
CA PRO A 217 -4.54 13.18 7.97
C PRO A 217 -4.80 13.41 9.47
N ASP A 218 -4.84 14.68 9.91
CA ASP A 218 -5.03 15.09 11.29
C ASP A 218 -6.49 15.45 11.63
N LYS A 219 -7.39 15.39 10.65
CA LYS A 219 -8.80 15.78 10.79
C LYS A 219 -9.73 14.67 10.38
N GLY A 220 -10.01 13.75 11.27
CA GLY A 220 -10.91 12.65 10.99
C GLY A 220 -11.37 11.94 12.24
N LYS A 221 -12.14 10.87 12.02
CA LYS A 221 -12.65 9.98 13.06
C LYS A 221 -12.18 8.57 12.79
N SER A 222 -11.98 7.81 13.85
CA SER A 222 -11.78 6.37 13.80
C SER A 222 -13.12 5.67 13.88
N ILE A 223 -13.33 4.67 13.02
CA ILE A 223 -14.47 3.75 13.09
C ILE A 223 -13.89 2.36 13.29
N GLU A 224 -14.29 1.69 14.35
CA GLU A 224 -13.87 0.33 14.62
C GLU A 224 -14.55 -0.64 13.65
N LEU A 225 -13.75 -1.42 12.90
CA LEU A 225 -14.23 -2.56 12.12
C LEU A 225 -13.70 -3.88 12.71
N GLY A 226 -12.59 -3.84 13.44
CA GLY A 226 -11.97 -4.99 14.05
C GLY A 226 -11.44 -6.04 13.08
N LYS A 227 -11.26 -5.71 11.79
CA LYS A 227 -10.93 -6.67 10.73
C LYS A 227 -9.58 -6.36 10.07
N VAL A 228 -8.94 -7.42 9.57
CA VAL A 228 -7.80 -7.34 8.65
C VAL A 228 -8.17 -8.12 7.39
N PHE A 229 -7.81 -7.57 6.24
CA PHE A 229 -8.04 -8.14 4.92
C PHE A 229 -6.70 -8.49 4.30
N ALA A 230 -6.50 -9.72 3.83
CA ALA A 230 -5.25 -10.14 3.22
C ALA A 230 -5.50 -11.08 2.03
N GLY A 231 -4.67 -10.99 1.00
CA GLY A 231 -4.76 -11.84 -0.18
C GLY A 231 -3.66 -11.56 -1.19
N GLU A 232 -3.60 -12.36 -2.25
CA GLU A 232 -2.56 -12.23 -3.28
C GLU A 232 -2.90 -11.15 -4.32
N ASP A 233 -4.19 -10.92 -4.62
CA ASP A 233 -4.63 -9.88 -5.56
C ASP A 233 -5.08 -8.62 -4.82
N MET A 234 -4.35 -7.52 -4.97
CA MET A 234 -4.61 -6.28 -4.24
C MET A 234 -5.94 -5.62 -4.61
N LEU A 235 -6.43 -5.80 -5.85
CA LEU A 235 -7.72 -5.21 -6.25
C LEU A 235 -8.87 -5.94 -5.55
N THR A 236 -8.79 -7.27 -5.47
CA THR A 236 -9.77 -8.09 -4.75
C THR A 236 -9.74 -7.77 -3.25
N VAL A 237 -8.56 -7.61 -2.65
CA VAL A 237 -8.42 -7.22 -1.23
C VAL A 237 -9.04 -5.85 -0.98
N ASP A 238 -8.74 -4.84 -1.82
CA ASP A 238 -9.29 -3.49 -1.67
C ASP A 238 -10.82 -3.48 -1.87
N ARG A 239 -11.35 -4.31 -2.77
CA ARG A 239 -12.79 -4.46 -3.00
C ARG A 239 -13.50 -5.05 -1.78
N VAL A 240 -12.99 -6.17 -1.25
CA VAL A 240 -13.56 -6.82 -0.05
C VAL A 240 -13.48 -5.88 1.17
N ALA A 241 -12.39 -5.11 1.29
CA ALA A 241 -12.28 -4.10 2.34
C ALA A 241 -13.34 -2.99 2.20
N CYS A 242 -13.68 -2.56 0.98
CA CYS A 242 -14.78 -1.62 0.74
C CYS A 242 -16.12 -2.22 1.17
N GLU A 243 -16.46 -3.41 0.68
CA GLU A 243 -17.74 -4.09 0.93
C GLU A 243 -17.98 -4.30 2.43
N ILE A 244 -17.04 -4.92 3.14
CA ILE A 244 -17.17 -5.21 4.57
C ILE A 244 -17.04 -3.93 5.40
N GLY A 245 -16.22 -2.99 4.95
CA GLY A 245 -16.05 -1.69 5.60
C GLY A 245 -17.21 -0.73 5.42
N GLY A 246 -18.28 -1.12 4.69
CA GLY A 246 -19.47 -0.30 4.47
C GLY A 246 -19.21 0.92 3.59
N GLU A 247 -18.31 0.78 2.61
CA GLU A 247 -17.98 1.82 1.64
C GLU A 247 -18.47 1.42 0.23
N THR A 248 -18.77 2.42 -0.58
CA THR A 248 -18.97 2.19 -2.02
C THR A 248 -17.67 1.65 -2.64
N ILE A 249 -17.79 0.68 -3.53
CA ILE A 249 -16.65 0.19 -4.28
C ILE A 249 -15.97 1.37 -5.00
N ALA A 250 -14.68 1.46 -4.85
CA ALA A 250 -13.93 2.58 -5.42
C ALA A 250 -13.90 2.49 -6.95
N ASP A 251 -14.26 3.56 -7.64
CA ASP A 251 -14.36 3.64 -9.10
C ASP A 251 -13.12 3.13 -9.84
N TYR A 252 -11.93 3.32 -9.26
CA TYR A 252 -10.69 2.87 -9.89
C TYR A 252 -10.55 1.34 -9.94
N LEU A 253 -11.21 0.59 -9.04
CA LEU A 253 -11.16 -0.87 -9.03
C LEU A 253 -11.87 -1.43 -10.26
N ASP A 254 -13.10 -0.97 -10.55
CA ASP A 254 -13.84 -1.41 -11.72
C ASP A 254 -13.13 -1.01 -13.02
N ALA A 255 -12.58 0.20 -13.06
CA ALA A 255 -11.83 0.70 -14.21
C ALA A 255 -10.59 -0.15 -14.50
N ILE A 256 -9.80 -0.51 -13.48
CA ILE A 256 -8.60 -1.35 -13.65
C ILE A 256 -9.00 -2.77 -14.05
N GLU A 257 -10.01 -3.36 -13.40
CA GLU A 257 -10.48 -4.71 -13.73
C GLU A 257 -10.97 -4.80 -15.18
N SER A 258 -11.65 -3.79 -15.69
CA SER A 258 -12.10 -3.74 -17.08
C SER A 258 -10.95 -3.68 -18.10
N LEU A 259 -9.76 -3.18 -17.69
CA LEU A 259 -8.57 -3.05 -18.53
C LEU A 259 -7.60 -4.24 -18.39
N ARG A 260 -7.75 -5.07 -17.36
CA ARG A 260 -6.93 -6.28 -17.16
C ARG A 260 -7.25 -7.39 -18.16
N GLY A 261 -8.40 -7.35 -18.82
CA GLY A 261 -8.88 -8.37 -19.76
C GLY A 261 -9.58 -9.52 -19.05
#